data_4ac542700c14e5ea885a216ec0c33fc9
#
_entry.id   4ac542700c14e5ea885a216ec0c33fc9
#
_cell.length_a   1.000
_cell.length_b   1.000
_cell.length_c   1.000
_cell.angle_alpha   90.00
_cell.angle_beta   90.00
_cell.angle_gamma   90.00
#
_symmetry.space_group_name_H-M   'P 1'
#
loop_
_entity.id
_entity.type
_entity.pdbx_description
1 polymer ?
#
loop_
_entity_poly.entity_id
_entity_poly.type
_entity_poly.pdbx_seq_one_letter_code
_entity_poly.pdbx_strand_id
1 'polypeptide(L)'
;LLTTSSSAYNKAAGFNMQTTSREDGDQSGPFDLAVAAEKTGEDGQTSRIVWAASAALNDAQTDSRVAGGNSRFLLGCVGWLTDTDTTATLVAAKGLTSDALTFTAGQTVRYGALTVALLPLALLVCGAVITLKRRAR
;
A
#
# COMPACT_ATOMS: atom_id res chain seq x y z
N LEU A 1 -14.08 -1.65 -15.58
CA LEU A 1 -13.00 -0.68 -15.38
C LEU A 1 -11.84 -1.24 -14.56
N LEU A 2 -12.15 -1.89 -13.44
CA LEU A 2 -11.17 -2.57 -12.61
C LEU A 2 -11.61 -4.01 -12.39
N THR A 3 -10.72 -4.94 -12.66
CA THR A 3 -10.97 -6.39 -12.51
C THR A 3 -9.80 -7.01 -11.75
N THR A 4 -10.09 -7.93 -10.84
CA THR A 4 -9.04 -8.68 -10.13
C THR A 4 -8.33 -9.66 -11.06
N SER A 5 -7.19 -10.18 -10.63
CA SER A 5 -6.55 -11.31 -11.30
C SER A 5 -7.39 -12.59 -11.17
N SER A 6 -7.16 -13.56 -12.06
CA SER A 6 -7.79 -14.89 -11.99
C SER A 6 -7.39 -15.69 -10.73
N SER A 7 -6.29 -15.33 -10.09
CA SER A 7 -5.83 -15.94 -8.84
C SER A 7 -6.48 -15.33 -7.58
N ALA A 8 -7.25 -14.26 -7.72
CA ALA A 8 -8.00 -13.69 -6.62
C ALA A 8 -9.12 -14.64 -6.18
N TYR A 9 -9.48 -14.57 -4.91
CA TYR A 9 -10.62 -15.31 -4.35
C TYR A 9 -11.37 -14.45 -3.35
N ASN A 10 -12.66 -14.71 -3.23
CA ASN A 10 -13.55 -14.05 -2.29
C ASN A 10 -13.82 -15.00 -1.12
N LYS A 11 -13.57 -14.53 0.11
CA LYS A 11 -13.81 -15.31 1.32
C LYS A 11 -15.30 -15.50 1.56
N ALA A 12 -15.77 -16.74 1.53
CA ALA A 12 -17.17 -17.09 1.82
C ALA A 12 -17.58 -16.67 3.24
N ALA A 13 -16.65 -16.72 4.21
CA ALA A 13 -16.88 -16.29 5.58
C ALA A 13 -16.98 -14.75 5.74
N GLY A 14 -16.64 -13.97 4.72
CA GLY A 14 -16.68 -12.50 4.76
C GLY A 14 -15.90 -11.92 5.92
N PHE A 15 -16.53 -11.06 6.72
CA PHE A 15 -15.90 -10.43 7.89
C PHE A 15 -15.60 -11.39 9.06
N ASN A 16 -16.15 -12.61 9.03
CA ASN A 16 -15.89 -13.63 10.06
C ASN A 16 -14.73 -14.57 9.70
N MET A 17 -13.93 -14.23 8.69
CA MET A 17 -12.80 -15.05 8.28
C MET A 17 -11.78 -15.21 9.42
N GLN A 18 -11.30 -16.44 9.62
CA GLN A 18 -10.27 -16.78 10.60
C GLN A 18 -8.87 -16.84 9.97
N THR A 19 -8.80 -17.00 8.66
CA THR A 19 -7.57 -17.05 7.88
C THR A 19 -7.71 -16.28 6.58
N THR A 20 -6.62 -15.73 6.10
CA THR A 20 -6.54 -15.11 4.77
C THR A 20 -6.17 -16.11 3.67
N SER A 21 -5.83 -17.36 4.03
CA SER A 21 -5.57 -18.42 3.05
C SER A 21 -6.88 -18.89 2.43
N ARG A 22 -6.79 -19.39 1.20
CA ARG A 22 -7.94 -19.93 0.49
C ARG A 22 -8.47 -21.18 1.19
N GLU A 23 -9.79 -21.27 1.34
CA GLU A 23 -10.51 -22.39 1.96
C GLU A 23 -11.56 -22.95 0.98
N ASP A 24 -12.06 -24.14 1.31
CA ASP A 24 -13.15 -24.74 0.56
C ASP A 24 -14.41 -23.89 0.67
N GLY A 25 -15.04 -23.60 -0.47
CA GLY A 25 -16.21 -22.72 -0.58
C GLY A 25 -15.86 -21.28 -0.97
N ASP A 26 -14.58 -20.88 -0.95
CA ASP A 26 -14.16 -19.57 -1.45
C ASP A 26 -14.29 -19.50 -2.99
N GLN A 27 -14.94 -18.47 -3.48
CA GLN A 27 -15.13 -18.27 -4.91
C GLN A 27 -13.87 -17.76 -5.58
N SER A 28 -13.53 -18.30 -6.74
CA SER A 28 -12.39 -17.84 -7.56
C SER A 28 -12.79 -16.65 -8.42
N GLY A 29 -11.87 -15.71 -8.60
CA GLY A 29 -11.99 -14.61 -9.55
C GLY A 29 -11.86 -15.06 -11.03
N PRO A 30 -11.85 -14.12 -11.95
CA PRO A 30 -11.76 -12.67 -11.69
C PRO A 30 -13.08 -12.05 -11.20
N PHE A 31 -12.98 -10.96 -10.45
CA PHE A 31 -14.14 -10.18 -9.97
C PHE A 31 -14.04 -8.75 -10.49
N ASP A 32 -15.18 -8.18 -10.90
CA ASP A 32 -15.24 -6.78 -11.28
C ASP A 32 -15.34 -5.90 -10.01
N LEU A 33 -14.33 -5.06 -9.82
CA LEU A 33 -14.24 -4.14 -8.68
C LEU A 33 -14.76 -2.75 -8.99
N ALA A 34 -14.77 -2.36 -10.26
CA ALA A 34 -15.39 -1.11 -10.71
C ALA A 34 -15.92 -1.27 -12.13
N VAL A 35 -17.14 -0.80 -12.33
CA VAL A 35 -17.84 -0.84 -13.62
C VAL A 35 -18.32 0.56 -13.99
N ALA A 36 -18.38 0.84 -15.28
CA ALA A 36 -19.02 2.02 -15.83
C ALA A 36 -20.16 1.58 -16.73
N ALA A 37 -21.26 2.29 -16.68
CA ALA A 37 -22.38 2.11 -17.56
C ALA A 37 -22.79 3.46 -18.18
N GLU A 38 -23.15 3.41 -19.46
CA GLU A 38 -23.64 4.56 -20.20
C GLU A 38 -24.93 4.17 -20.90
N LYS A 39 -25.91 5.03 -20.87
CA LYS A 39 -27.18 4.86 -21.57
C LYS A 39 -27.60 6.17 -22.23
N THR A 40 -27.82 6.16 -23.53
CA THR A 40 -28.42 7.27 -24.26
C THR A 40 -29.92 7.09 -24.33
N GLY A 41 -30.67 8.08 -23.90
CA GLY A 41 -32.14 8.12 -23.97
C GLY A 41 -32.64 8.44 -25.39
N GLU A 42 -33.94 8.28 -25.60
CA GLU A 42 -34.60 8.63 -26.87
C GLU A 42 -34.55 10.13 -27.17
N ASP A 43 -34.38 10.94 -26.15
CA ASP A 43 -34.17 12.40 -26.20
C ASP A 43 -32.73 12.81 -26.56
N GLY A 44 -31.85 11.85 -26.80
CA GLY A 44 -30.44 12.09 -27.09
C GLY A 44 -29.59 12.44 -25.84
N GLN A 45 -30.18 12.45 -24.64
CA GLN A 45 -29.46 12.67 -23.40
C GLN A 45 -28.70 11.40 -23.01
N THR A 46 -27.44 11.57 -22.60
CA THR A 46 -26.60 10.46 -22.14
C THR A 46 -26.48 10.48 -20.62
N SER A 47 -26.89 9.38 -20.01
CA SER A 47 -26.70 9.13 -18.58
C SER A 47 -25.52 8.23 -18.36
N ARG A 48 -24.63 8.59 -17.42
CA ARG A 48 -23.42 7.83 -17.10
C ARG A 48 -23.40 7.50 -15.61
N ILE A 49 -22.94 6.32 -15.28
CA ILE A 49 -22.79 5.86 -13.91
C ILE A 49 -21.46 5.12 -13.77
N VAL A 50 -20.77 5.36 -12.66
CA VAL A 50 -19.61 4.58 -12.24
C VAL A 50 -19.92 3.99 -10.88
N TRP A 51 -19.76 2.68 -10.76
CA TRP A 51 -19.89 1.97 -9.51
C TRP A 51 -18.58 1.34 -9.12
N ALA A 52 -18.19 1.48 -7.84
CA ALA A 52 -16.98 0.88 -7.29
C ALA A 52 -17.32 0.06 -6.05
N ALA A 53 -16.75 -1.14 -5.95
CA ALA A 53 -17.09 -2.12 -4.92
C ALA A 53 -16.55 -1.76 -3.52
N SER A 54 -15.62 -0.79 -3.41
CA SER A 54 -14.98 -0.48 -2.14
C SER A 54 -14.84 1.01 -1.90
N ALA A 55 -15.26 1.46 -0.72
CA ALA A 55 -15.01 2.81 -0.23
C ALA A 55 -13.51 3.09 0.04
N ALA A 56 -12.70 2.04 0.21
CA ALA A 56 -11.26 2.16 0.42
C ALA A 56 -10.50 2.80 -0.77
N LEU A 57 -11.14 2.87 -1.94
CA LEU A 57 -10.59 3.64 -3.08
C LEU A 57 -10.42 5.13 -2.76
N ASN A 58 -11.22 5.68 -1.85
CA ASN A 58 -11.14 7.09 -1.44
C ASN A 58 -10.35 7.29 -0.14
N ASP A 59 -9.70 6.25 0.36
CA ASP A 59 -8.90 6.35 1.59
C ASP A 59 -7.47 6.78 1.27
N ALA A 60 -7.01 7.88 1.89
CA ALA A 60 -5.69 8.45 1.66
C ALA A 60 -4.54 7.49 2.03
N GLN A 61 -4.71 6.67 3.07
CA GLN A 61 -3.70 5.70 3.48
C GLN A 61 -3.59 4.55 2.48
N THR A 62 -4.71 4.10 1.92
CA THR A 62 -4.75 3.10 0.87
C THR A 62 -4.16 3.65 -0.42
N ASP A 63 -4.50 4.89 -0.80
CA ASP A 63 -3.99 5.56 -2.00
C ASP A 63 -2.46 5.76 -1.95
N SER A 64 -1.90 6.07 -0.79
CA SER A 64 -0.45 6.20 -0.60
C SER A 64 0.31 4.89 -0.91
N ARG A 65 -0.30 3.72 -0.64
CA ARG A 65 0.31 2.40 -0.91
C ARG A 65 0.38 2.07 -2.40
N VAL A 66 -0.47 2.70 -3.21
CA VAL A 66 -0.52 2.53 -4.68
C VAL A 66 -0.04 3.78 -5.42
N ALA A 67 0.78 4.59 -4.77
CA ALA A 67 1.41 5.80 -5.32
C ALA A 67 0.41 6.78 -5.97
N GLY A 68 -0.76 6.98 -5.36
CA GLY A 68 -1.80 7.87 -5.86
C GLY A 68 -2.64 7.28 -7.00
N GLY A 69 -2.57 5.96 -7.21
CA GLY A 69 -3.29 5.28 -8.28
C GLY A 69 -4.81 5.37 -8.14
N ASN A 70 -5.32 5.27 -6.90
CA ASN A 70 -6.74 5.37 -6.63
C ASN A 70 -7.28 6.78 -6.92
N SER A 71 -6.58 7.81 -6.46
CA SER A 71 -6.95 9.21 -6.73
C SER A 71 -7.00 9.50 -8.23
N ARG A 72 -6.02 9.01 -9.00
CA ARG A 72 -6.00 9.14 -10.47
C ARG A 72 -7.18 8.43 -11.12
N PHE A 73 -7.49 7.22 -10.66
CA PHE A 73 -8.64 6.47 -11.15
C PHE A 73 -9.96 7.23 -10.87
N LEU A 74 -10.15 7.73 -9.65
CA LEU A 74 -11.36 8.49 -9.28
C LEU A 74 -11.49 9.78 -10.08
N LEU A 75 -10.39 10.52 -10.28
CA LEU A 75 -10.39 11.71 -11.12
C LEU A 75 -10.72 11.38 -12.58
N GLY A 76 -10.19 10.29 -13.11
CA GLY A 76 -10.56 9.80 -14.45
C GLY A 76 -12.05 9.46 -14.55
N CYS A 77 -12.63 8.83 -13.51
CA CYS A 77 -14.07 8.58 -13.46
C CYS A 77 -14.89 9.86 -13.46
N VAL A 78 -14.50 10.87 -12.68
CA VAL A 78 -15.16 12.18 -12.66
C VAL A 78 -15.08 12.85 -14.04
N GLY A 79 -13.90 12.84 -14.66
CA GLY A 79 -13.73 13.37 -16.02
C GLY A 79 -14.64 12.72 -17.05
N TRP A 80 -14.75 11.40 -17.01
CA TRP A 80 -15.65 10.66 -17.90
C TRP A 80 -17.14 10.96 -17.61
N LEU A 81 -17.53 11.11 -16.34
CA LEU A 81 -18.89 11.48 -15.94
C LEU A 81 -19.28 12.87 -16.39
N THR A 82 -18.32 13.82 -16.36
CA THR A 82 -18.56 15.24 -16.71
C THR A 82 -18.22 15.59 -18.14
N ASP A 83 -17.77 14.60 -18.94
CA ASP A 83 -17.30 14.81 -20.31
C ASP A 83 -16.18 15.86 -20.39
N THR A 84 -15.33 15.89 -19.36
CA THR A 84 -14.23 16.84 -19.22
C THR A 84 -12.90 16.11 -19.38
N ASP A 85 -12.00 16.65 -20.18
CA ASP A 85 -10.64 16.11 -20.29
C ASP A 85 -9.86 16.45 -19.01
N THR A 86 -9.76 15.46 -18.10
CA THR A 86 -9.02 15.60 -16.83
C THR A 86 -7.53 15.31 -16.98
N THR A 87 -7.08 14.89 -18.16
CA THR A 87 -5.66 14.54 -18.37
C THR A 87 -4.74 15.73 -18.23
N ALA A 88 -5.21 16.93 -18.52
CA ALA A 88 -4.46 18.19 -18.40
C ALA A 88 -4.30 18.68 -16.93
N THR A 89 -5.11 18.19 -16.01
CA THR A 89 -5.17 18.72 -14.63
C THR A 89 -4.45 17.79 -13.62
N LEU A 90 -3.97 16.63 -14.05
CA LEU A 90 -3.21 15.72 -13.22
C LEU A 90 -1.77 16.25 -13.04
N VAL A 91 -1.61 17.28 -12.24
CA VAL A 91 -0.33 17.54 -11.60
C VAL A 91 -0.07 16.33 -10.71
N ALA A 92 0.88 15.50 -11.11
CA ALA A 92 1.30 14.37 -10.29
C ALA A 92 1.66 14.93 -8.90
N ALA A 93 0.85 14.58 -7.90
CA ALA A 93 1.18 14.92 -6.53
C ALA A 93 2.58 14.36 -6.28
N LYS A 94 3.56 15.25 -6.09
CA LYS A 94 4.89 14.86 -5.67
C LYS A 94 4.69 14.24 -4.29
N GLY A 95 4.72 12.91 -4.23
CA GLY A 95 4.64 12.21 -2.97
C GLY A 95 5.77 12.71 -2.08
N LEU A 96 5.44 13.48 -1.08
CA LEU A 96 6.31 13.75 0.06
C LEU A 96 6.31 12.51 0.96
N THR A 97 6.44 11.34 0.37
CA THR A 97 6.73 10.15 1.13
C THR A 97 8.15 10.31 1.63
N SER A 98 8.29 10.69 2.89
CA SER A 98 9.49 10.35 3.62
C SER A 98 9.63 8.83 3.48
N ASP A 99 10.66 8.38 2.76
CA ASP A 99 11.00 6.96 2.71
C ASP A 99 11.18 6.49 4.15
N ALA A 100 10.13 5.89 4.72
CA ALA A 100 10.24 5.25 6.01
C ALA A 100 11.20 4.09 5.83
N LEU A 101 12.37 4.18 6.45
CA LEU A 101 13.35 3.09 6.47
C LEU A 101 12.68 1.87 7.10
N THR A 102 12.24 0.96 6.25
CA THR A 102 11.67 -0.32 6.71
C THR A 102 12.80 -1.31 6.90
N PHE A 103 13.11 -1.60 8.16
CA PHE A 103 14.05 -2.66 8.50
C PHE A 103 13.33 -4.01 8.51
N THR A 104 13.92 -5.00 7.85
CA THR A 104 13.48 -6.39 8.03
C THR A 104 13.85 -6.87 9.43
N ALA A 105 13.11 -7.85 9.99
CA ALA A 105 13.37 -8.40 11.31
C ALA A 105 14.86 -8.83 11.48
N GLY A 106 15.47 -9.42 10.44
CA GLY A 106 16.88 -9.79 10.45
C GLY A 106 17.84 -8.60 10.51
N GLN A 107 17.52 -7.49 9.84
CA GLN A 107 18.31 -6.26 9.89
C GLN A 107 18.23 -5.60 11.26
N THR A 108 17.03 -5.55 11.85
CA THR A 108 16.82 -5.01 13.20
C THR A 108 17.63 -5.76 14.25
N VAL A 109 17.65 -7.10 14.19
CA VAL A 109 18.46 -7.92 15.11
C VAL A 109 19.96 -7.69 14.90
N ARG A 110 20.44 -7.62 13.66
CA ARG A 110 21.86 -7.40 13.36
C ARG A 110 22.34 -6.01 13.82
N TYR A 111 21.61 -4.96 13.50
CA TYR A 111 21.98 -3.61 13.92
C TYR A 111 21.81 -3.42 15.43
N GLY A 112 20.79 -4.03 16.03
CA GLY A 112 20.57 -4.04 17.47
C GLY A 112 21.74 -4.74 18.20
N ALA A 113 22.15 -5.92 17.76
CA ALA A 113 23.28 -6.63 18.34
C ALA A 113 24.60 -5.85 18.20
N LEU A 114 24.81 -5.20 17.05
CA LEU A 114 26.01 -4.43 16.79
C LEU A 114 26.10 -3.20 17.72
N THR A 115 25.01 -2.47 17.91
CA THR A 115 24.99 -1.27 18.75
C THR A 115 24.97 -1.59 20.23
N VAL A 116 24.20 -2.58 20.67
CA VAL A 116 24.01 -2.90 22.09
C VAL A 116 25.14 -3.77 22.66
N ALA A 117 25.74 -4.64 21.85
CA ALA A 117 26.80 -5.54 22.31
C ALA A 117 28.21 -5.06 21.94
N LEU A 118 28.45 -4.74 20.67
CA LEU A 118 29.81 -4.47 20.18
C LEU A 118 30.34 -3.13 20.69
N LEU A 119 29.51 -2.10 20.82
CA LEU A 119 29.97 -0.78 21.26
C LEU A 119 30.32 -0.76 22.75
N PRO A 120 29.54 -1.33 23.69
CA PRO A 120 29.96 -1.45 25.09
C PRO A 120 31.17 -2.37 25.26
N LEU A 121 31.26 -3.47 24.51
CA LEU A 121 32.41 -4.38 24.57
C LEU A 121 33.70 -3.67 24.15
N ALA A 122 33.68 -2.89 23.08
CA ALA A 122 34.82 -2.11 22.65
C ALA A 122 35.28 -1.12 23.73
N LEU A 123 34.35 -0.45 24.39
CA LEU A 123 34.66 0.45 25.51
C LEU A 123 35.29 -0.29 26.71
N LEU A 124 34.79 -1.46 27.05
CA LEU A 124 35.35 -2.29 28.12
C LEU A 124 36.77 -2.74 27.78
N VAL A 125 37.02 -3.20 26.55
CA VAL A 125 38.35 -3.61 26.09
C VAL A 125 39.31 -2.42 26.13
N CYS A 126 38.92 -1.27 25.65
CA CYS A 126 39.75 -0.04 25.73
C CYS A 126 40.06 0.33 27.19
N GLY A 127 39.07 0.27 28.07
CA GLY A 127 39.25 0.53 29.50
C GLY A 127 40.22 -0.48 30.16
N ALA A 128 40.08 -1.75 29.85
CA ALA A 128 40.99 -2.79 30.36
C ALA A 128 42.44 -2.58 29.86
N VAL A 129 42.64 -2.31 28.58
CA VAL A 129 43.96 -2.05 27.99
C VAL A 129 44.64 -0.83 28.65
N ILE A 130 43.90 0.26 28.85
CA ILE A 130 44.40 1.46 29.51
C ILE A 130 44.81 1.14 30.95
N THR A 131 43.98 0.40 31.67
CA THR A 131 44.22 0.04 33.07
C THR A 131 45.45 -0.86 33.23
N LEU A 132 45.57 -1.89 32.36
CA LEU A 132 46.76 -2.77 32.34
C LEU A 132 48.01 -2.02 31.99
N LYS A 133 47.99 -1.15 31.02
CA LYS A 133 49.16 -0.34 30.61
C LYS A 133 49.57 0.66 31.71
N ARG A 134 48.65 1.13 32.52
CA ARG A 134 48.92 2.00 33.65
C ARG A 134 49.54 1.23 34.86
N ARG A 135 49.16 -0.04 35.06
CA ARG A 135 49.73 -0.89 36.10
C ARG A 135 51.15 -1.42 35.76
N ALA A 136 51.47 -1.49 34.45
CA ALA A 136 52.77 -1.97 33.99
C ALA A 136 53.85 -0.88 33.90
N ARG A 137 53.49 0.38 34.24
CA ARG A 137 54.43 1.48 34.46
C ARG A 137 54.60 1.75 35.94
#